data_c1aa8282c66a8e42f60709cf2fbd31d4
#
_entry.id   c1aa8282c66a8e42f60709cf2fbd31d4
#
_cell.length_a   1.000
_cell.length_b   1.000
_cell.length_c   1.000
_cell.angle_alpha   90.00
_cell.angle_beta   90.00
_cell.angle_gamma   90.00
#
_symmetry.space_group_name_H-M   'P 1'
#
loop_
_entity.id
_entity.type
_entity.pdbx_description
1 polymer ?
#
loop_
_entity_poly.entity_id
_entity_poly.type
_entity_poly.pdbx_seq_one_letter_code
_entity_poly.pdbx_strand_id
1 'polypeptide(L)'
;MNTSNYKDEFNQLNKIVKSYSLNSLKDTLLFANNSKFKLPNLNNIPQYHNIVGLVNFRLNDLENSILDFEKAINLDPNFYSAYYNLGLLFFKTKDLKKSYSFLNKAINIKNDYKLARDKLIEILSFYEPEDENSNFISDIDKKIKQVPYEIDFSKEITDQQIINYFKNCKKVVLKNLEDLSYNKVQIYRTKSINLNCERHKAIFFEYNSIPKYCFECYKVVIESKNFYDLLKMSLIFDQITYFHKFNRKNMIDKKSETDVFKSIIYCQSLEEVFQVENETKKILSIYFDEQISIESKRGCHEYASKYPEYKKIFKKKSEMMLMPSEWLDNEKKYDLENTKDGFENSGVSHDTIKGISLNNFLVMNNWFNNQKIF
;
A
#
# COMPACT_ATOMS: atom_id res chain seq x y z
N MET A 1 -10.24 -32.17 -17.36
CA MET A 1 -9.65 -32.17 -18.73
C MET A 1 -8.60 -33.26 -18.82
N ASN A 2 -8.60 -34.03 -19.89
CA ASN A 2 -7.68 -35.16 -20.08
C ASN A 2 -6.30 -34.59 -20.37
N THR A 3 -5.39 -34.62 -19.42
CA THR A 3 -4.05 -33.99 -19.48
C THR A 3 -3.11 -34.60 -20.55
N SER A 4 -3.44 -35.76 -21.10
CA SER A 4 -2.63 -36.40 -22.13
C SER A 4 -2.70 -35.72 -23.51
N ASN A 5 -3.78 -35.00 -23.82
CA ASN A 5 -4.00 -34.37 -25.12
C ASN A 5 -3.38 -32.97 -25.29
N TYR A 6 -2.84 -32.35 -24.21
CA TYR A 6 -2.31 -30.98 -24.22
C TYR A 6 -0.89 -30.90 -23.65
N LYS A 7 -0.11 -31.96 -23.75
CA LYS A 7 1.23 -32.02 -23.14
C LYS A 7 2.19 -30.96 -23.70
N ASP A 8 2.12 -30.71 -25.00
CA ASP A 8 3.01 -29.74 -25.66
C ASP A 8 2.59 -28.30 -25.29
N GLU A 9 1.29 -28.05 -25.22
CA GLU A 9 0.76 -26.76 -24.79
C GLU A 9 1.13 -26.44 -23.34
N PHE A 10 1.03 -27.40 -22.42
CA PHE A 10 1.46 -27.21 -21.01
C PHE A 10 2.98 -27.03 -20.90
N ASN A 11 3.77 -27.75 -21.67
CA ASN A 11 5.22 -27.54 -21.72
C ASN A 11 5.56 -26.13 -22.24
N GLN A 12 4.84 -25.68 -23.27
CA GLN A 12 5.04 -24.32 -23.81
C GLN A 12 4.56 -23.24 -22.86
N LEU A 13 3.42 -23.44 -22.18
CA LEU A 13 2.95 -22.53 -21.14
C LEU A 13 3.97 -22.36 -20.02
N ASN A 14 4.59 -23.43 -19.54
CA ASN A 14 5.66 -23.36 -18.54
C ASN A 14 6.87 -22.55 -19.03
N LYS A 15 7.22 -22.61 -20.32
CA LYS A 15 8.27 -21.76 -20.90
C LYS A 15 7.87 -20.30 -20.94
N ILE A 16 6.59 -19.99 -21.24
CA ILE A 16 6.06 -18.60 -21.21
C ILE A 16 6.11 -18.05 -19.79
N VAL A 17 5.68 -18.82 -18.80
CA VAL A 17 5.74 -18.43 -17.38
C VAL A 17 7.20 -18.16 -16.95
N LYS A 18 8.14 -19.02 -17.38
CA LYS A 18 9.57 -18.82 -17.12
C LYS A 18 10.10 -17.56 -17.81
N SER A 19 9.68 -17.30 -19.05
CA SER A 19 10.03 -16.09 -19.80
C SER A 19 9.55 -14.83 -19.05
N TYR A 20 8.34 -14.83 -18.52
CA TYR A 20 7.81 -13.73 -17.69
C TYR A 20 8.67 -13.39 -16.47
N SER A 21 9.36 -14.38 -15.92
CA SER A 21 10.23 -14.20 -14.74
C SER A 21 11.66 -13.76 -15.09
N LEU A 22 12.13 -14.03 -16.31
CA LEU A 22 13.54 -13.91 -16.68
C LEU A 22 13.83 -12.91 -17.80
N ASN A 23 12.85 -12.61 -18.65
CA ASN A 23 13.03 -11.79 -19.85
C ASN A 23 12.31 -10.45 -19.70
N SER A 24 12.55 -9.54 -20.66
CA SER A 24 11.73 -8.34 -20.76
C SER A 24 10.26 -8.70 -21.03
N LEU A 25 9.35 -7.82 -20.61
CA LEU A 25 7.92 -8.04 -20.81
C LEU A 25 7.54 -8.10 -22.29
N LYS A 26 8.19 -7.26 -23.14
CA LYS A 26 7.97 -7.26 -24.59
C LYS A 26 8.41 -8.57 -25.24
N ASP A 27 9.57 -9.08 -24.84
CA ASP A 27 10.07 -10.39 -25.35
C ASP A 27 9.15 -11.53 -24.91
N THR A 28 8.66 -11.47 -23.67
CA THR A 28 7.68 -12.45 -23.18
C THR A 28 6.38 -12.41 -23.97
N LEU A 29 5.86 -11.24 -24.28
CA LEU A 29 4.65 -11.07 -25.08
C LEU A 29 4.85 -11.60 -26.51
N LEU A 30 5.97 -11.25 -27.14
CA LEU A 30 6.34 -11.77 -28.46
C LEU A 30 6.46 -13.29 -28.44
N PHE A 31 7.12 -13.84 -27.43
CA PHE A 31 7.29 -15.29 -27.27
C PHE A 31 5.94 -15.99 -27.07
N ALA A 32 5.04 -15.43 -26.27
CA ALA A 32 3.69 -15.97 -26.03
C ALA A 32 2.88 -15.98 -27.34
N ASN A 33 2.88 -14.88 -28.10
CA ASN A 33 2.18 -14.78 -29.38
C ASN A 33 2.73 -15.77 -30.43
N ASN A 34 4.05 -15.89 -30.55
CA ASN A 34 4.68 -16.88 -31.42
C ASN A 34 4.36 -18.32 -31.01
N SER A 35 4.26 -18.57 -29.71
CA SER A 35 3.88 -19.88 -29.16
C SER A 35 2.45 -20.24 -29.52
N LYS A 36 1.52 -19.32 -29.41
CA LYS A 36 0.12 -19.49 -29.81
C LYS A 36 -0.03 -19.73 -31.30
N PHE A 37 0.78 -19.08 -32.13
CA PHE A 37 0.79 -19.32 -33.57
C PHE A 37 1.22 -20.78 -33.91
N LYS A 38 2.22 -21.30 -33.19
CA LYS A 38 2.72 -22.67 -33.37
C LYS A 38 1.82 -23.75 -32.75
N LEU A 39 1.17 -23.43 -31.66
CA LEU A 39 0.28 -24.29 -30.87
C LEU A 39 -1.07 -23.59 -30.65
N PRO A 40 -1.98 -23.61 -31.65
CA PRO A 40 -3.25 -22.85 -31.58
C PRO A 40 -4.14 -23.22 -30.38
N ASN A 41 -4.02 -24.45 -29.87
CA ASN A 41 -4.77 -24.91 -28.70
C ASN A 41 -4.44 -24.14 -27.42
N LEU A 42 -3.29 -23.44 -27.35
CA LEU A 42 -2.99 -22.50 -26.25
C LEU A 42 -4.11 -21.46 -26.06
N ASN A 43 -4.81 -21.11 -27.14
CA ASN A 43 -5.94 -20.18 -27.09
C ASN A 43 -7.15 -20.71 -26.29
N ASN A 44 -7.20 -21.99 -25.98
CA ASN A 44 -8.25 -22.64 -25.19
C ASN A 44 -7.80 -22.90 -23.75
N ILE A 45 -6.65 -22.38 -23.33
CA ILE A 45 -6.08 -22.58 -21.99
C ILE A 45 -6.22 -21.30 -21.16
N PRO A 46 -7.02 -21.28 -20.08
CA PRO A 46 -7.21 -20.11 -19.24
C PRO A 46 -5.91 -19.50 -18.71
N GLN A 47 -4.95 -20.34 -18.31
CA GLN A 47 -3.65 -19.94 -17.81
C GLN A 47 -2.83 -19.16 -18.84
N TYR A 48 -2.96 -19.50 -20.14
CA TYR A 48 -2.31 -18.76 -21.22
C TYR A 48 -2.79 -17.31 -21.26
N HIS A 49 -4.10 -17.12 -21.28
CA HIS A 49 -4.69 -15.78 -21.29
C HIS A 49 -4.39 -15.00 -20.00
N ASN A 50 -4.40 -15.69 -18.86
CA ASN A 50 -4.04 -15.04 -17.60
C ASN A 50 -2.58 -14.52 -17.58
N ILE A 51 -1.61 -15.27 -18.11
CA ILE A 51 -0.22 -14.81 -18.15
C ILE A 51 -0.02 -13.70 -19.19
N VAL A 52 -0.67 -13.76 -20.35
CA VAL A 52 -0.62 -12.69 -21.36
C VAL A 52 -1.28 -11.43 -20.81
N GLY A 53 -2.42 -11.56 -20.14
CA GLY A 53 -3.08 -10.46 -19.44
C GLY A 53 -2.19 -9.79 -18.38
N LEU A 54 -1.43 -10.58 -17.62
CA LEU A 54 -0.44 -10.04 -16.67
C LEU A 54 0.69 -9.27 -17.36
N VAL A 55 1.19 -9.78 -18.49
CA VAL A 55 2.21 -9.06 -19.28
C VAL A 55 1.66 -7.74 -19.78
N ASN A 56 0.46 -7.74 -20.38
CA ASN A 56 -0.21 -6.54 -20.86
C ASN A 56 -0.47 -5.54 -19.72
N PHE A 57 -0.90 -6.02 -18.55
CA PHE A 57 -1.09 -5.18 -17.35
C PHE A 57 0.21 -4.47 -16.93
N ARG A 58 1.33 -5.19 -16.94
CA ARG A 58 2.64 -4.63 -16.60
C ARG A 58 3.20 -3.70 -17.68
N LEU A 59 2.83 -3.93 -18.95
CA LEU A 59 3.12 -3.03 -20.06
C LEU A 59 2.19 -1.79 -20.09
N ASN A 60 1.27 -1.67 -19.13
CA ASN A 60 0.23 -0.65 -19.07
C ASN A 60 -0.76 -0.68 -20.23
N ASP A 61 -0.84 -1.78 -20.95
CA ASP A 61 -1.86 -2.06 -21.95
C ASP A 61 -3.11 -2.63 -21.26
N LEU A 62 -3.90 -1.71 -20.66
CA LEU A 62 -5.00 -2.09 -19.79
C LEU A 62 -6.15 -2.72 -20.56
N GLU A 63 -6.40 -2.28 -21.79
CA GLU A 63 -7.48 -2.81 -22.63
C GLU A 63 -7.25 -4.28 -22.99
N ASN A 64 -6.10 -4.59 -23.54
CA ASN A 64 -5.73 -5.97 -23.87
C ASN A 64 -5.62 -6.84 -22.61
N SER A 65 -5.16 -6.28 -21.50
CA SER A 65 -5.12 -6.99 -20.22
C SER A 65 -6.52 -7.42 -19.75
N ILE A 66 -7.51 -6.52 -19.82
CA ILE A 66 -8.91 -6.84 -19.47
C ILE A 66 -9.44 -7.96 -20.38
N LEU A 67 -9.27 -7.82 -21.70
CA LEU A 67 -9.73 -8.82 -22.68
C LEU A 67 -9.14 -10.21 -22.42
N ASP A 68 -7.84 -10.27 -22.08
CA ASP A 68 -7.19 -11.54 -21.79
C ASP A 68 -7.68 -12.17 -20.48
N PHE A 69 -7.85 -11.37 -19.41
CA PHE A 69 -8.39 -11.90 -18.14
C PHE A 69 -9.85 -12.35 -18.31
N GLU A 70 -10.69 -11.58 -19.01
CA GLU A 70 -12.07 -11.97 -19.30
C GLU A 70 -12.12 -13.24 -20.14
N LYS A 71 -11.22 -13.41 -21.10
CA LYS A 71 -11.13 -14.63 -21.88
C LYS A 71 -10.72 -15.83 -21.02
N ALA A 72 -9.80 -15.64 -20.08
CA ALA A 72 -9.45 -16.70 -19.12
C ALA A 72 -10.68 -17.13 -18.29
N ILE A 73 -11.49 -16.16 -17.83
CA ILE A 73 -12.71 -16.40 -17.06
C ILE A 73 -13.79 -17.09 -17.92
N ASN A 74 -13.95 -16.69 -19.18
CA ASN A 74 -14.90 -17.33 -20.10
C ASN A 74 -14.55 -18.79 -20.40
N LEU A 75 -13.27 -19.13 -20.44
CA LEU A 75 -12.77 -20.49 -20.60
C LEU A 75 -12.91 -21.34 -19.33
N ASP A 76 -12.72 -20.73 -18.17
CA ASP A 76 -12.89 -21.35 -16.86
C ASP A 76 -13.49 -20.34 -15.87
N PRO A 77 -14.83 -20.38 -15.67
CA PRO A 77 -15.50 -19.50 -14.72
C PRO A 77 -15.05 -19.65 -13.26
N ASN A 78 -14.32 -20.71 -12.92
CA ASN A 78 -13.74 -20.92 -11.60
C ASN A 78 -12.26 -20.53 -11.51
N PHE A 79 -11.72 -19.87 -12.53
CA PHE A 79 -10.33 -19.48 -12.56
C PHE A 79 -10.08 -18.22 -11.69
N TYR A 80 -10.06 -18.40 -10.37
CA TYR A 80 -9.96 -17.35 -9.34
C TYR A 80 -8.79 -16.37 -9.55
N SER A 81 -7.67 -16.82 -10.16
CA SER A 81 -6.51 -15.95 -10.39
C SER A 81 -6.80 -14.83 -11.40
N ALA A 82 -7.61 -15.07 -12.42
CA ALA A 82 -8.00 -14.03 -13.38
C ALA A 82 -8.92 -12.98 -12.72
N TYR A 83 -9.85 -13.41 -11.86
CA TYR A 83 -10.65 -12.48 -11.06
C TYR A 83 -9.79 -11.61 -10.14
N TYR A 84 -8.80 -12.21 -9.48
CA TYR A 84 -7.85 -11.46 -8.65
C TYR A 84 -7.09 -10.41 -9.47
N ASN A 85 -6.59 -10.79 -10.65
CA ASN A 85 -5.84 -9.88 -11.52
C ASN A 85 -6.70 -8.72 -12.05
N LEU A 86 -7.96 -8.97 -12.42
CA LEU A 86 -8.93 -7.91 -12.73
C LEU A 86 -9.15 -7.00 -11.51
N GLY A 87 -9.25 -7.57 -10.32
CA GLY A 87 -9.33 -6.81 -9.08
C GLY A 87 -8.15 -5.86 -8.89
N LEU A 88 -6.92 -6.31 -9.15
CA LEU A 88 -5.72 -5.46 -9.10
C LEU A 88 -5.73 -4.38 -10.18
N LEU A 89 -6.15 -4.71 -11.40
CA LEU A 89 -6.26 -3.78 -12.51
C LEU A 89 -7.24 -2.64 -12.17
N PHE A 90 -8.44 -2.98 -11.70
CA PHE A 90 -9.43 -1.98 -11.33
C PHE A 90 -9.04 -1.18 -10.09
N PHE A 91 -8.24 -1.74 -9.18
CA PHE A 91 -7.62 -0.98 -8.11
C PHE A 91 -6.67 0.09 -8.68
N LYS A 92 -5.82 -0.28 -9.65
CA LYS A 92 -4.88 0.65 -10.31
C LYS A 92 -5.61 1.76 -11.07
N THR A 93 -6.74 1.46 -11.71
CA THR A 93 -7.55 2.44 -12.47
C THR A 93 -8.53 3.24 -11.60
N LYS A 94 -8.48 3.09 -10.28
CA LYS A 94 -9.34 3.76 -9.28
C LYS A 94 -10.82 3.38 -9.32
N ASP A 95 -11.20 2.32 -10.02
CA ASP A 95 -12.56 1.76 -9.95
C ASP A 95 -12.64 0.78 -8.76
N LEU A 96 -12.77 1.34 -7.55
CA LEU A 96 -12.78 0.54 -6.32
C LEU A 96 -13.99 -0.40 -6.23
N LYS A 97 -15.13 -0.01 -6.84
CA LYS A 97 -16.34 -0.85 -6.87
C LYS A 97 -16.08 -2.13 -7.68
N LYS A 98 -15.55 -2.01 -8.88
CA LYS A 98 -15.17 -3.17 -9.69
C LYS A 98 -14.05 -3.97 -9.05
N SER A 99 -13.03 -3.29 -8.53
CA SER A 99 -11.93 -3.95 -7.84
C SER A 99 -12.42 -4.85 -6.70
N TYR A 100 -13.28 -4.32 -5.82
CA TYR A 100 -13.91 -5.08 -4.74
C TYR A 100 -14.71 -6.27 -5.28
N SER A 101 -15.58 -6.03 -6.28
CA SER A 101 -16.43 -7.09 -6.86
C SER A 101 -15.59 -8.26 -7.40
N PHE A 102 -14.54 -7.99 -8.14
CA PHE A 102 -13.67 -9.03 -8.70
C PHE A 102 -12.86 -9.77 -7.62
N LEU A 103 -12.35 -9.07 -6.62
CA LEU A 103 -11.67 -9.72 -5.48
C LEU A 103 -12.63 -10.59 -4.67
N ASN A 104 -13.86 -10.12 -4.45
CA ASN A 104 -14.89 -10.90 -3.77
C ASN A 104 -15.20 -12.18 -4.54
N LYS A 105 -15.35 -12.13 -5.87
CA LYS A 105 -15.50 -13.32 -6.70
C LYS A 105 -14.34 -14.28 -6.57
N ALA A 106 -13.09 -13.79 -6.58
CA ALA A 106 -11.92 -14.64 -6.40
C ALA A 106 -11.93 -15.39 -5.06
N ILE A 107 -12.34 -14.71 -3.97
CA ILE A 107 -12.47 -15.31 -2.63
C ILE A 107 -13.63 -16.30 -2.57
N ASN A 108 -14.77 -16.01 -3.21
CA ASN A 108 -15.91 -16.92 -3.24
C ASN A 108 -15.61 -18.23 -3.97
N ILE A 109 -14.75 -18.19 -5.01
CA ILE A 109 -14.29 -19.39 -5.71
C ILE A 109 -13.23 -20.13 -4.89
N LYS A 110 -12.27 -19.42 -4.30
CA LYS A 110 -11.20 -19.97 -3.48
C LYS A 110 -11.07 -19.21 -2.17
N ASN A 111 -11.75 -19.71 -1.15
CA ASN A 111 -11.89 -19.02 0.14
C ASN A 111 -10.54 -18.79 0.86
N ASP A 112 -9.57 -19.69 0.71
CA ASP A 112 -8.23 -19.61 1.30
C ASP A 112 -7.22 -18.81 0.44
N TYR A 113 -7.67 -18.12 -0.62
CA TYR A 113 -6.79 -17.34 -1.49
C TYR A 113 -6.29 -16.07 -0.80
N LYS A 114 -5.18 -16.21 -0.08
CA LYS A 114 -4.60 -15.18 0.78
C LYS A 114 -4.37 -13.85 0.05
N LEU A 115 -3.84 -13.86 -1.17
CA LEU A 115 -3.55 -12.63 -1.92
C LEU A 115 -4.80 -11.79 -2.18
N ALA A 116 -5.93 -12.44 -2.54
CA ALA A 116 -7.19 -11.74 -2.75
C ALA A 116 -7.78 -11.23 -1.42
N ARG A 117 -7.69 -12.01 -0.34
CA ARG A 117 -8.13 -11.60 1.00
C ARG A 117 -7.33 -10.40 1.50
N ASP A 118 -5.99 -10.43 1.40
CA ASP A 118 -5.12 -9.32 1.83
C ASP A 118 -5.40 -8.04 1.03
N LYS A 119 -5.61 -8.16 -0.29
CA LYS A 119 -5.95 -7.00 -1.12
C LYS A 119 -7.35 -6.48 -0.82
N LEU A 120 -8.32 -7.36 -0.56
CA LEU A 120 -9.68 -6.95 -0.19
C LEU A 120 -9.67 -6.21 1.17
N ILE A 121 -8.95 -6.71 2.18
CA ILE A 121 -8.75 -6.01 3.45
C ILE A 121 -8.15 -4.61 3.23
N GLU A 122 -7.18 -4.49 2.33
CA GLU A 122 -6.60 -3.19 1.98
C GLU A 122 -7.61 -2.23 1.39
N ILE A 123 -8.42 -2.70 0.42
CA ILE A 123 -9.43 -1.88 -0.28
C ILE A 123 -10.48 -1.34 0.68
N LEU A 124 -10.86 -2.07 1.72
CA LEU A 124 -11.81 -1.61 2.72
C LEU A 124 -11.35 -0.40 3.54
N SER A 125 -10.07 -0.01 3.42
CA SER A 125 -9.60 1.29 3.91
C SER A 125 -10.04 2.46 3.03
N PHE A 126 -10.49 2.22 1.80
CA PHE A 126 -10.78 3.21 0.76
C PHE A 126 -12.21 3.10 0.20
N TYR A 127 -12.89 1.99 0.43
CA TYR A 127 -14.18 1.67 -0.15
C TYR A 127 -15.08 0.95 0.85
N GLU A 128 -16.35 1.34 0.90
CA GLU A 128 -17.39 0.68 1.66
C GLU A 128 -18.38 0.02 0.68
N PRO A 129 -18.44 -1.33 0.65
CA PRO A 129 -19.38 -2.01 -0.21
C PRO A 129 -20.81 -1.84 0.28
N GLU A 130 -21.77 -1.82 -0.68
CA GLU A 130 -23.19 -1.90 -0.40
C GLU A 130 -23.53 -3.26 0.26
N ASP A 131 -24.54 -3.32 1.11
CA ASP A 131 -24.88 -4.53 1.91
C ASP A 131 -25.14 -5.75 1.02
N GLU A 132 -25.77 -5.58 -0.15
CA GLU A 132 -26.03 -6.64 -1.10
C GLU A 132 -24.77 -7.31 -1.68
N ASN A 133 -23.65 -6.63 -1.63
CA ASN A 133 -22.37 -7.09 -2.15
C ASN A 133 -21.38 -7.42 -1.02
N SER A 134 -21.83 -7.46 0.23
CA SER A 134 -20.96 -7.73 1.38
C SER A 134 -20.45 -9.18 1.40
N ASN A 135 -19.37 -9.40 2.11
CA ASN A 135 -18.86 -10.71 2.48
C ASN A 135 -18.40 -10.68 3.93
N PHE A 136 -18.00 -11.83 4.47
CA PHE A 136 -17.60 -11.92 5.89
C PHE A 136 -16.48 -10.95 6.27
N ILE A 137 -15.53 -10.63 5.36
CA ILE A 137 -14.42 -9.69 5.63
C ILE A 137 -14.95 -8.25 5.70
N SER A 138 -15.80 -7.84 4.74
CA SER A 138 -16.40 -6.52 4.75
C SER A 138 -17.39 -6.32 5.90
N ASP A 139 -18.09 -7.38 6.31
CA ASP A 139 -18.96 -7.33 7.49
C ASP A 139 -18.19 -7.12 8.78
N ILE A 140 -17.00 -7.74 8.90
CA ILE A 140 -16.10 -7.50 10.04
C ILE A 140 -15.58 -6.06 10.00
N ASP A 141 -15.15 -5.57 8.84
CA ASP A 141 -14.68 -4.19 8.68
C ASP A 141 -15.75 -3.17 9.08
N LYS A 142 -17.00 -3.37 8.59
CA LYS A 142 -18.15 -2.53 8.95
C LYS A 142 -18.39 -2.50 10.47
N LYS A 143 -18.37 -3.68 11.10
CA LYS A 143 -18.54 -3.80 12.56
C LYS A 143 -17.41 -3.12 13.34
N ILE A 144 -16.16 -3.21 12.89
CA ILE A 144 -15.04 -2.51 13.53
C ILE A 144 -15.22 -1.00 13.44
N LYS A 145 -15.56 -0.47 12.27
CA LYS A 145 -15.84 0.96 12.07
C LYS A 145 -16.98 1.49 12.92
N GLN A 146 -17.91 0.62 13.31
CA GLN A 146 -19.04 0.95 14.18
C GLN A 146 -18.73 0.86 15.67
N VAL A 147 -17.56 0.33 16.08
CA VAL A 147 -17.16 0.31 17.50
C VAL A 147 -17.01 1.75 17.99
N PRO A 148 -17.79 2.16 19.01
CA PRO A 148 -17.69 3.51 19.54
C PRO A 148 -16.34 3.71 20.22
N TYR A 149 -15.73 4.88 20.01
CA TYR A 149 -14.45 5.19 20.66
C TYR A 149 -14.57 5.29 22.17
N GLU A 150 -15.71 5.80 22.69
CA GLU A 150 -15.92 6.11 24.11
C GLU A 150 -14.81 7.02 24.67
N ILE A 151 -14.29 7.92 23.81
CA ILE A 151 -13.17 8.83 24.07
C ILE A 151 -13.63 10.25 23.76
N ASP A 152 -13.42 11.16 24.71
CA ASP A 152 -13.59 12.60 24.48
C ASP A 152 -12.30 13.18 23.91
N PHE A 153 -12.28 13.40 22.59
CA PHE A 153 -11.12 13.97 21.88
C PHE A 153 -10.91 15.48 22.13
N SER A 154 -11.62 16.09 23.07
CA SER A 154 -11.34 17.45 23.53
C SER A 154 -10.42 17.49 24.76
N LYS A 155 -10.04 16.32 25.30
CA LYS A 155 -9.27 16.15 26.53
C LYS A 155 -8.14 15.16 26.35
N GLU A 156 -7.32 15.05 27.37
CA GLU A 156 -6.31 13.98 27.49
C GLU A 156 -6.94 12.60 27.34
N ILE A 157 -6.28 11.74 26.59
CA ILE A 157 -6.69 10.35 26.33
C ILE A 157 -5.84 9.43 27.19
N THR A 158 -6.48 8.66 28.07
CA THR A 158 -5.77 7.70 28.93
C THR A 158 -5.45 6.41 28.19
N ASP A 159 -4.39 5.71 28.61
CA ASP A 159 -4.03 4.39 28.06
C ASP A 159 -5.17 3.37 28.26
N GLN A 160 -5.90 3.46 29.36
CA GLN A 160 -7.03 2.56 29.63
C GLN A 160 -8.17 2.72 28.60
N GLN A 161 -8.45 3.95 28.15
CA GLN A 161 -9.44 4.20 27.09
C GLN A 161 -8.98 3.57 25.75
N ILE A 162 -7.69 3.69 25.42
CA ILE A 162 -7.11 3.06 24.22
C ILE A 162 -7.21 1.53 24.32
N ILE A 163 -6.84 0.96 25.46
CA ILE A 163 -6.92 -0.49 25.71
C ILE A 163 -8.37 -0.99 25.58
N ASN A 164 -9.32 -0.28 26.17
CA ASN A 164 -10.74 -0.65 26.12
C ASN A 164 -11.27 -0.62 24.68
N TYR A 165 -10.98 0.46 23.93
CA TYR A 165 -11.36 0.55 22.51
C TYR A 165 -10.80 -0.62 21.70
N PHE A 166 -9.49 -0.91 21.87
CA PHE A 166 -8.86 -2.00 21.17
C PHE A 166 -9.46 -3.37 21.55
N LYS A 167 -9.74 -3.61 22.84
CA LYS A 167 -10.44 -4.83 23.31
C LYS A 167 -11.82 -4.96 22.67
N ASN A 168 -12.57 -3.88 22.51
CA ASN A 168 -13.89 -3.90 21.89
C ASN A 168 -13.78 -4.24 20.39
N CYS A 169 -12.81 -3.66 19.66
CA CYS A 169 -12.52 -4.07 18.28
C CYS A 169 -12.11 -5.54 18.19
N LYS A 170 -11.27 -6.03 19.12
CA LYS A 170 -10.82 -7.43 19.15
C LYS A 170 -11.98 -8.40 19.32
N LYS A 171 -12.98 -8.09 20.16
CA LYS A 171 -14.19 -8.93 20.31
C LYS A 171 -14.94 -9.14 18.99
N VAL A 172 -14.96 -8.14 18.11
CA VAL A 172 -15.60 -8.21 16.78
C VAL A 172 -14.89 -9.23 15.88
N VAL A 173 -13.57 -9.35 16.00
CA VAL A 173 -12.73 -10.12 15.07
C VAL A 173 -12.37 -11.52 15.62
N LEU A 174 -12.50 -11.75 16.93
CA LEU A 174 -11.98 -12.93 17.65
C LEU A 174 -12.29 -14.28 17.01
N LYS A 175 -13.50 -14.45 16.43
CA LYS A 175 -13.91 -15.72 15.80
C LYS A 175 -13.18 -16.03 14.49
N ASN A 176 -12.51 -15.06 13.88
CA ASN A 176 -11.92 -15.15 12.54
C ASN A 176 -10.45 -14.71 12.50
N LEU A 177 -9.83 -14.39 13.66
CA LEU A 177 -8.45 -13.85 13.69
C LEU A 177 -7.41 -14.82 13.15
N GLU A 178 -7.54 -16.12 13.40
CA GLU A 178 -6.62 -17.14 12.90
C GLU A 178 -6.64 -17.23 11.37
N ASP A 179 -7.82 -17.02 10.78
CA ASP A 179 -8.02 -17.03 9.33
C ASP A 179 -7.58 -15.71 8.64
N LEU A 180 -7.40 -14.62 9.41
CA LEU A 180 -7.06 -13.29 8.93
C LEU A 180 -5.59 -12.92 9.20
N SER A 181 -4.65 -13.87 8.99
CA SER A 181 -3.22 -13.56 9.11
C SER A 181 -2.82 -12.46 8.13
N TYR A 182 -2.35 -11.32 8.65
CA TYR A 182 -2.06 -10.12 7.87
C TYR A 182 -0.68 -9.58 8.24
N ASN A 183 0.21 -9.41 7.26
CA ASN A 183 1.63 -9.17 7.52
C ASN A 183 2.05 -7.69 7.39
N LYS A 184 1.11 -6.75 7.17
CA LYS A 184 1.46 -5.33 7.14
C LYS A 184 1.81 -4.84 8.55
N VAL A 185 2.80 -3.95 8.61
CA VAL A 185 3.36 -3.42 9.87
C VAL A 185 3.24 -1.89 9.96
N GLN A 186 2.57 -1.27 8.99
CA GLN A 186 2.43 0.18 8.91
C GLN A 186 0.99 0.55 8.58
N ILE A 187 0.47 1.58 9.25
CA ILE A 187 -0.83 2.17 8.95
C ILE A 187 -0.59 3.41 8.11
N TYR A 188 -1.20 3.45 6.93
CA TYR A 188 -1.23 4.61 6.06
C TYR A 188 -2.62 5.25 6.06
N ARG A 189 -2.64 6.57 6.13
CA ARG A 189 -3.81 7.42 5.91
C ARG A 189 -3.48 8.33 4.74
N THR A 190 -4.06 8.07 3.60
CA THR A 190 -3.72 8.76 2.34
C THR A 190 -4.76 9.80 1.97
N LYS A 191 -4.32 10.82 1.24
CA LYS A 191 -5.14 11.89 0.67
C LYS A 191 -4.70 12.11 -0.78
N SER A 192 -5.14 11.28 -1.68
CA SER A 192 -4.95 11.31 -3.16
C SER A 192 -3.56 11.73 -3.68
N ILE A 193 -2.56 11.84 -2.80
CA ILE A 193 -1.20 12.19 -3.16
C ILE A 193 -0.39 10.92 -3.30
N ASN A 194 0.02 10.62 -4.52
CA ASN A 194 0.93 9.51 -4.78
C ASN A 194 2.36 9.91 -4.44
N LEU A 195 2.93 9.27 -3.43
CA LEU A 195 4.33 9.52 -3.04
C LEU A 195 5.34 8.79 -3.94
N ASN A 196 4.91 7.81 -4.74
CA ASN A 196 5.74 7.00 -5.66
C ASN A 196 7.11 6.57 -5.07
N CYS A 197 7.12 6.19 -3.80
CA CYS A 197 8.36 5.93 -3.05
C CYS A 197 9.17 4.76 -3.61
N GLU A 198 8.53 3.77 -4.25
CA GLU A 198 9.24 2.62 -4.84
C GLU A 198 10.11 3.04 -6.01
N ARG A 199 9.56 3.82 -6.98
CA ARG A 199 10.34 4.42 -8.07
C ARG A 199 11.48 5.28 -7.53
N HIS A 200 11.19 6.13 -6.55
CA HIS A 200 12.18 7.04 -5.99
C HIS A 200 13.35 6.31 -5.33
N LYS A 201 13.07 5.22 -4.62
CA LYS A 201 14.11 4.36 -4.03
C LYS A 201 14.90 3.63 -5.10
N ALA A 202 14.25 3.13 -6.16
CA ALA A 202 14.94 2.45 -7.25
C ALA A 202 15.96 3.39 -7.92
N ILE A 203 15.56 4.63 -8.26
CA ILE A 203 16.48 5.65 -8.79
C ILE A 203 17.67 5.88 -7.86
N PHE A 204 17.40 6.01 -6.55
CA PHE A 204 18.47 6.24 -5.59
C PHE A 204 19.46 5.07 -5.51
N PHE A 205 18.96 3.84 -5.48
CA PHE A 205 19.84 2.66 -5.39
C PHE A 205 20.62 2.41 -6.67
N GLU A 206 20.06 2.75 -7.84
CA GLU A 206 20.69 2.52 -9.12
C GLU A 206 21.70 3.64 -9.49
N TYR A 207 21.29 4.90 -9.33
CA TYR A 207 22.09 6.05 -9.76
C TYR A 207 22.71 6.86 -8.61
N ASN A 208 22.48 6.47 -7.36
CA ASN A 208 22.88 7.26 -6.19
C ASN A 208 22.34 8.70 -6.20
N SER A 209 21.22 8.94 -6.84
CA SER A 209 20.63 10.26 -7.05
C SER A 209 19.32 10.37 -6.29
N ILE A 210 19.13 11.46 -5.53
CA ILE A 210 17.86 11.72 -4.88
C ILE A 210 16.92 12.33 -5.91
N PRO A 211 15.77 11.69 -6.22
CA PRO A 211 14.80 12.22 -7.19
C PRO A 211 14.27 13.59 -6.76
N LYS A 212 13.89 14.42 -7.76
CA LYS A 212 13.40 15.79 -7.52
C LYS A 212 12.29 15.86 -6.49
N TYR A 213 11.30 14.98 -6.60
CA TYR A 213 10.19 14.93 -5.65
C TYR A 213 10.67 14.65 -4.22
N CYS A 214 11.57 13.69 -4.03
CA CYS A 214 12.13 13.35 -2.72
C CYS A 214 13.05 14.44 -2.18
N PHE A 215 13.72 15.19 -3.07
CA PHE A 215 14.57 16.30 -2.68
C PHE A 215 13.78 17.43 -2.01
N GLU A 216 12.51 17.59 -2.38
CA GLU A 216 11.56 18.55 -1.79
C GLU A 216 10.52 17.89 -0.87
N CYS A 217 10.70 16.62 -0.52
CA CYS A 217 9.81 15.92 0.40
C CYS A 217 10.13 16.29 1.86
N TYR A 218 9.19 16.90 2.53
CA TYR A 218 9.28 17.27 3.95
C TYR A 218 8.28 16.46 4.76
N LYS A 219 8.56 16.31 6.05
CA LYS A 219 7.67 15.60 6.96
C LYS A 219 7.84 16.08 8.40
N VAL A 220 6.75 16.10 9.12
CA VAL A 220 6.75 16.21 10.58
C VAL A 220 6.79 14.78 11.12
N VAL A 221 7.80 14.48 11.92
CA VAL A 221 7.98 13.19 12.59
C VAL A 221 7.68 13.37 14.06
N ILE A 222 6.77 12.55 14.57
CA ILE A 222 6.37 12.48 15.97
C ILE A 222 6.90 11.17 16.50
N GLU A 223 7.81 11.22 17.47
CA GLU A 223 8.35 10.03 18.13
C GLU A 223 7.66 9.86 19.48
N SER A 224 6.81 8.82 19.56
CA SER A 224 6.09 8.43 20.77
C SER A 224 7.02 7.68 21.72
N LYS A 225 6.80 7.82 23.03
CA LYS A 225 7.63 7.16 24.05
C LYS A 225 7.37 5.67 24.16
N ASN A 226 6.12 5.28 23.95
CA ASN A 226 5.67 3.92 24.17
C ASN A 226 4.63 3.53 23.11
N PHE A 227 4.24 2.29 23.16
CA PHE A 227 3.30 1.68 22.25
C PHE A 227 1.88 2.29 22.35
N TYR A 228 1.40 2.62 23.55
CA TYR A 228 0.07 3.18 23.75
C TYR A 228 -0.03 4.58 23.13
N ASP A 229 1.04 5.36 23.19
CA ASP A 229 1.11 6.67 22.53
C ASP A 229 1.01 6.53 21.00
N LEU A 230 1.61 5.49 20.39
CA LEU A 230 1.46 5.22 18.96
C LEU A 230 0.01 4.88 18.59
N LEU A 231 -0.67 4.08 19.43
CA LEU A 231 -2.09 3.79 19.24
C LEU A 231 -2.95 5.04 19.40
N LYS A 232 -2.67 5.86 20.44
CA LYS A 232 -3.31 7.16 20.66
C LYS A 232 -3.16 8.05 19.43
N MET A 233 -1.94 8.16 18.87
CA MET A 233 -1.69 8.90 17.63
C MET A 233 -2.49 8.36 16.44
N SER A 234 -2.70 7.06 16.35
CA SER A 234 -3.50 6.47 15.27
C SER A 234 -4.97 6.90 15.32
N LEU A 235 -5.53 7.01 16.54
CA LEU A 235 -6.89 7.52 16.76
C LEU A 235 -6.97 9.04 16.55
N ILE A 236 -6.00 9.80 17.02
CA ILE A 236 -5.90 11.25 16.80
C ILE A 236 -5.85 11.56 15.30
N PHE A 237 -5.04 10.84 14.54
CA PHE A 237 -4.97 11.00 13.09
C PHE A 237 -6.27 10.67 12.36
N ASP A 238 -7.10 9.81 12.93
CA ASP A 238 -8.41 9.49 12.39
C ASP A 238 -9.50 10.50 12.78
N GLN A 239 -9.47 11.00 14.01
CA GLN A 239 -10.57 11.80 14.54
C GLN A 239 -10.38 13.31 14.38
N ILE A 240 -9.14 13.82 14.47
CA ILE A 240 -8.86 15.24 14.38
C ILE A 240 -8.79 15.71 12.94
N THR A 241 -9.76 16.53 12.53
CA THR A 241 -9.95 16.95 11.13
C THR A 241 -8.77 17.70 10.55
N TYR A 242 -7.98 18.40 11.36
CA TYR A 242 -6.77 19.09 10.93
C TYR A 242 -5.83 18.16 10.15
N PHE A 243 -5.69 16.92 10.60
CA PHE A 243 -4.78 15.96 9.98
C PHE A 243 -5.30 15.34 8.69
N HIS A 244 -6.60 15.44 8.40
CA HIS A 244 -7.22 14.74 7.26
C HIS A 244 -6.76 15.23 5.89
N LYS A 245 -6.21 16.44 5.79
CA LYS A 245 -5.68 17.00 4.53
C LYS A 245 -4.28 16.50 4.15
N PHE A 246 -3.62 15.75 5.04
CA PHE A 246 -2.26 15.26 4.83
C PHE A 246 -2.22 13.75 4.60
N ASN A 247 -1.19 13.30 3.86
CA ASN A 247 -0.78 11.90 3.94
C ASN A 247 -0.10 11.66 5.29
N ARG A 248 -0.49 10.60 5.98
CA ARG A 248 -0.02 10.28 7.33
C ARG A 248 0.33 8.81 7.43
N LYS A 249 1.23 8.49 8.35
CA LYS A 249 1.69 7.14 8.57
C LYS A 249 2.00 6.90 10.04
N ASN A 250 1.63 5.71 10.55
CA ASN A 250 2.04 5.22 11.85
C ASN A 250 2.83 3.92 11.67
N MET A 251 3.94 3.78 12.38
CA MET A 251 4.82 2.61 12.27
C MET A 251 5.66 2.39 13.52
N ILE A 252 6.08 1.13 13.71
CA ILE A 252 7.18 0.78 14.60
C ILE A 252 8.43 0.62 13.74
N ASP A 253 9.46 1.39 14.04
CA ASP A 253 10.77 1.33 13.40
C ASP A 253 11.68 0.49 14.30
N LYS A 254 11.93 -0.75 13.90
CA LYS A 254 12.78 -1.67 14.65
C LYS A 254 14.23 -1.30 14.47
N LYS A 255 14.85 -0.79 15.53
CA LYS A 255 16.30 -0.62 15.61
C LYS A 255 16.89 -1.82 16.38
N SER A 256 18.21 -2.02 16.26
CA SER A 256 18.90 -3.18 16.84
C SER A 256 18.67 -3.40 18.34
N GLU A 257 18.41 -2.35 19.10
CA GLU A 257 18.30 -2.42 20.58
C GLU A 257 16.95 -1.96 21.12
N THR A 258 16.26 -1.03 20.46
CA THR A 258 14.96 -0.49 20.92
C THR A 258 14.02 -0.21 19.77
N ASP A 259 12.74 -0.52 19.96
CA ASP A 259 11.69 -0.12 19.03
C ASP A 259 11.46 1.41 19.13
N VAL A 260 11.33 2.07 17.99
CA VAL A 260 10.96 3.49 17.91
C VAL A 260 9.57 3.62 17.31
N PHE A 261 8.67 4.21 18.09
CA PHE A 261 7.28 4.41 17.70
C PHE A 261 7.12 5.74 16.97
N LYS A 262 6.78 5.71 15.68
CA LYS A 262 6.74 6.89 14.82
C LYS A 262 5.39 7.15 14.21
N SER A 263 4.97 8.40 14.27
CA SER A 263 3.88 8.95 13.47
C SER A 263 4.44 10.03 12.55
N ILE A 264 4.03 10.02 11.29
CA ILE A 264 4.61 10.88 10.24
C ILE A 264 3.50 11.61 9.50
N ILE A 265 3.65 12.92 9.31
CA ILE A 265 2.82 13.75 8.46
C ILE A 265 3.69 14.20 7.28
N TYR A 266 3.24 13.98 6.05
CA TYR A 266 3.96 14.37 4.85
C TYR A 266 3.54 15.77 4.40
N CYS A 267 4.51 16.63 4.12
CA CYS A 267 4.34 18.01 3.70
C CYS A 267 4.96 18.24 2.31
N GLN A 268 4.41 19.19 1.56
CA GLN A 268 4.78 19.44 0.17
C GLN A 268 5.80 20.58 0.01
N SER A 269 6.00 21.39 1.05
CA SER A 269 6.94 22.51 1.02
C SER A 269 7.64 22.73 2.36
N LEU A 270 8.72 23.50 2.30
CA LEU A 270 9.47 23.93 3.49
C LEU A 270 8.62 24.81 4.41
N GLU A 271 7.80 25.68 3.86
CA GLU A 271 6.90 26.55 4.61
C GLU A 271 5.81 25.71 5.32
N GLU A 272 5.17 24.81 4.57
CA GLU A 272 4.14 23.92 5.10
C GLU A 272 4.65 23.09 6.27
N VAL A 273 5.87 22.51 6.19
CA VAL A 273 6.37 21.64 7.25
C VAL A 273 6.51 22.37 8.59
N PHE A 274 6.98 23.61 8.60
CA PHE A 274 7.09 24.38 9.84
C PHE A 274 5.72 24.83 10.37
N GLN A 275 4.78 25.17 9.50
CA GLN A 275 3.40 25.45 9.90
C GLN A 275 2.76 24.21 10.53
N VAL A 276 2.89 23.05 9.86
CA VAL A 276 2.34 21.77 10.35
C VAL A 276 3.00 21.35 11.64
N GLU A 277 4.31 21.52 11.80
CA GLU A 277 5.00 21.24 13.06
C GLU A 277 4.42 22.05 14.21
N ASN A 278 4.26 23.37 14.02
CA ASN A 278 3.73 24.26 15.05
C ASN A 278 2.28 23.92 15.42
N GLU A 279 1.41 23.70 14.43
CA GLU A 279 0.02 23.34 14.70
C GLU A 279 -0.09 21.93 15.31
N THR A 280 0.76 21.00 14.90
CA THR A 280 0.81 19.66 15.50
C THR A 280 1.21 19.74 16.97
N LYS A 281 2.21 20.56 17.34
CA LYS A 281 2.59 20.80 18.75
C LYS A 281 1.42 21.32 19.58
N LYS A 282 0.68 22.31 19.06
CA LYS A 282 -0.51 22.87 19.74
C LYS A 282 -1.61 21.82 19.92
N ILE A 283 -1.92 21.05 18.88
CA ILE A 283 -2.96 20.03 18.95
C ILE A 283 -2.56 18.93 19.92
N LEU A 284 -1.32 18.44 19.82
CA LEU A 284 -0.87 17.29 20.61
C LEU A 284 -0.59 17.63 22.08
N SER A 285 -0.39 18.91 22.44
CA SER A 285 -0.29 19.33 23.85
C SER A 285 -1.56 19.07 24.67
N ILE A 286 -2.71 18.81 24.02
CA ILE A 286 -3.94 18.39 24.69
C ILE A 286 -3.87 16.91 25.13
N TYR A 287 -3.13 16.09 24.38
CA TYR A 287 -3.16 14.62 24.50
C TYR A 287 -1.90 14.03 25.11
N PHE A 288 -0.81 14.77 25.10
CA PHE A 288 0.49 14.29 25.54
C PHE A 288 1.17 15.35 26.40
N ASP A 289 1.88 14.91 27.43
CA ASP A 289 2.80 15.73 28.20
C ASP A 289 3.93 16.27 27.29
N GLU A 290 4.69 17.29 27.77
CA GLU A 290 5.78 17.97 27.06
C GLU A 290 6.90 17.06 26.47
N GLN A 291 6.84 15.77 26.68
CA GLN A 291 7.91 14.85 26.37
C GLN A 291 7.78 14.11 25.03
N ILE A 292 6.74 14.40 24.21
CA ILE A 292 6.68 13.82 22.86
C ILE A 292 7.59 14.62 21.93
N SER A 293 8.48 13.93 21.22
CA SER A 293 9.38 14.57 20.24
C SER A 293 8.63 14.85 18.94
N ILE A 294 8.59 16.10 18.51
CA ILE A 294 7.98 16.54 17.27
C ILE A 294 8.99 17.37 16.48
N GLU A 295 9.43 16.85 15.35
CA GLU A 295 10.49 17.45 14.54
C GLU A 295 10.16 17.48 13.07
N SER A 296 10.52 18.60 12.41
CA SER A 296 10.55 18.66 10.95
C SER A 296 11.78 17.94 10.40
N LYS A 297 11.57 17.10 9.39
CA LYS A 297 12.64 16.35 8.72
C LYS A 297 12.48 16.44 7.19
N ARG A 298 13.60 16.25 6.47
CA ARG A 298 13.62 16.20 5.01
C ARG A 298 13.91 14.78 4.54
N GLY A 299 13.17 14.30 3.56
CA GLY A 299 13.41 13.05 2.85
C GLY A 299 13.39 11.78 3.68
N CYS A 300 13.99 10.74 3.13
CA CYS A 300 14.06 9.41 3.72
C CYS A 300 15.43 9.18 4.38
N HIS A 301 15.46 8.25 5.35
CA HIS A 301 16.66 7.94 6.10
C HIS A 301 17.80 7.45 5.18
N GLU A 302 17.48 6.65 4.17
CA GLU A 302 18.43 6.10 3.21
C GLU A 302 19.20 7.21 2.50
N TYR A 303 18.53 8.29 2.10
CA TYR A 303 19.15 9.44 1.45
C TYR A 303 20.03 10.22 2.43
N ALA A 304 19.52 10.43 3.63
CA ALA A 304 20.22 11.15 4.69
C ALA A 304 21.50 10.43 5.16
N SER A 305 21.53 9.10 5.10
CA SER A 305 22.70 8.30 5.45
C SER A 305 23.83 8.49 4.44
N LYS A 306 23.49 8.60 3.15
CA LYS A 306 24.47 8.79 2.08
C LYS A 306 24.88 10.26 1.90
N TYR A 307 23.92 11.17 2.06
CA TYR A 307 24.09 12.62 1.90
C TYR A 307 23.70 13.35 3.18
N PRO A 308 24.59 13.44 4.19
CA PRO A 308 24.27 14.06 5.49
C PRO A 308 23.81 15.51 5.38
N GLU A 309 24.35 16.29 4.42
CA GLU A 309 23.95 17.67 4.19
C GLU A 309 22.50 17.79 3.68
N TYR A 310 22.02 16.81 2.94
CA TYR A 310 20.63 16.76 2.50
C TYR A 310 19.65 16.71 3.67
N LYS A 311 20.00 16.06 4.78
CA LYS A 311 19.15 15.93 5.97
C LYS A 311 18.88 17.26 6.65
N LYS A 312 19.80 18.22 6.55
CA LYS A 312 19.69 19.51 7.24
C LYS A 312 18.52 20.30 6.69
N ILE A 313 17.68 20.81 7.59
CA ILE A 313 16.51 21.64 7.28
C ILE A 313 16.72 23.00 7.97
N PHE A 314 16.59 24.07 7.22
CA PHE A 314 16.74 25.43 7.68
C PHE A 314 15.49 26.24 7.31
N LYS A 315 15.23 27.34 8.03
CA LYS A 315 14.09 28.21 7.72
C LYS A 315 14.20 28.88 6.34
N LYS A 316 15.45 29.09 5.87
CA LYS A 316 15.69 29.67 4.56
C LYS A 316 16.17 28.59 3.59
N LYS A 317 15.48 28.44 2.44
CA LYS A 317 15.83 27.47 1.41
C LYS A 317 17.25 27.68 0.85
N SER A 318 17.77 28.91 0.86
CA SER A 318 19.12 29.25 0.41
C SER A 318 20.25 28.68 1.27
N GLU A 319 19.94 28.28 2.51
CA GLU A 319 20.91 27.66 3.43
C GLU A 319 20.93 26.12 3.32
N MET A 320 20.07 25.55 2.47
CA MET A 320 19.92 24.11 2.30
C MET A 320 20.77 23.65 1.11
N MET A 321 21.13 22.35 1.15
CA MET A 321 21.78 21.70 0.02
C MET A 321 20.99 21.96 -1.27
N LEU A 322 21.67 22.43 -2.32
CA LEU A 322 21.10 22.56 -3.66
C LEU A 322 21.11 21.20 -4.36
N MET A 323 20.11 20.98 -5.21
CA MET A 323 20.00 19.76 -6.00
C MET A 323 21.06 19.74 -7.10
N PRO A 324 21.93 18.73 -7.17
CA PRO A 324 22.85 18.59 -8.30
C PRO A 324 22.08 18.38 -9.61
N SER A 325 22.49 19.08 -10.68
CA SER A 325 21.83 19.00 -11.98
C SER A 325 21.84 17.59 -12.58
N GLU A 326 22.95 16.85 -12.36
CA GLU A 326 23.07 15.47 -12.86
C GLU A 326 22.02 14.52 -12.29
N TRP A 327 21.46 14.80 -11.09
CA TRP A 327 20.43 13.97 -10.49
C TRP A 327 19.11 14.03 -11.27
N LEU A 328 18.81 15.17 -11.89
CA LEU A 328 17.66 15.31 -12.80
C LEU A 328 17.86 14.49 -14.09
N ASP A 329 19.08 14.45 -14.59
CA ASP A 329 19.38 13.68 -15.79
C ASP A 329 19.36 12.16 -15.52
N ASN A 330 19.87 11.74 -14.35
CA ASN A 330 19.76 10.36 -13.89
C ASN A 330 18.30 9.93 -13.68
N GLU A 331 17.45 10.80 -13.12
CA GLU A 331 16.01 10.55 -12.98
C GLU A 331 15.34 10.38 -14.35
N LYS A 332 15.62 11.26 -15.31
CA LYS A 332 15.11 11.13 -16.68
C LYS A 332 15.60 9.86 -17.36
N LYS A 333 16.89 9.52 -17.18
CA LYS A 333 17.47 8.29 -17.74
C LYS A 333 16.76 7.06 -17.20
N TYR A 334 16.56 6.98 -15.87
CA TYR A 334 15.79 5.90 -15.25
C TYR A 334 14.38 5.78 -15.86
N ASP A 335 13.68 6.90 -16.02
CA ASP A 335 12.33 6.89 -16.60
C ASP A 335 12.35 6.37 -18.04
N LEU A 336 13.28 6.83 -18.87
CA LEU A 336 13.41 6.37 -20.26
C LEU A 336 13.73 4.88 -20.35
N GLU A 337 14.57 4.35 -19.47
CA GLU A 337 14.95 2.94 -19.45
C GLU A 337 13.82 2.06 -18.94
N ASN A 338 13.04 2.54 -17.97
CA ASN A 338 11.96 1.78 -17.34
C ASN A 338 10.59 1.99 -18.01
N THR A 339 10.36 3.10 -18.74
CA THR A 339 9.16 3.27 -19.56
C THR A 339 9.14 2.34 -20.78
N LYS A 340 10.29 1.77 -21.17
CA LYS A 340 10.32 0.73 -22.21
C LYS A 340 9.48 -0.48 -21.86
N ASP A 341 9.27 -0.73 -20.57
CA ASP A 341 8.42 -1.82 -20.05
C ASP A 341 7.03 -1.34 -19.57
N GLY A 342 6.63 -0.10 -19.91
CA GLY A 342 5.29 0.43 -19.61
C GLY A 342 4.94 0.55 -18.13
N PHE A 343 5.87 0.29 -17.24
CA PHE A 343 5.66 0.38 -15.82
C PHE A 343 5.91 1.82 -15.37
N GLU A 344 4.94 2.70 -15.60
CA GLU A 344 4.80 3.82 -14.68
C GLU A 344 4.47 3.21 -13.32
N ASN A 345 5.45 3.24 -12.41
CA ASN A 345 5.24 3.03 -10.98
C ASN A 345 4.44 4.20 -10.40
N SER A 346 3.30 4.49 -11.02
CA SER A 346 2.30 5.38 -10.48
C SER A 346 1.56 4.58 -9.41
N GLY A 347 2.13 4.51 -8.21
CA GLY A 347 1.40 4.00 -7.06
C GLY A 347 0.08 4.77 -7.00
N VAL A 348 -1.03 4.06 -7.16
CA VAL A 348 -2.35 4.69 -7.10
C VAL A 348 -2.62 5.03 -5.65
N SER A 349 -2.85 6.30 -5.37
CA SER A 349 -3.30 6.75 -4.05
C SER A 349 -4.81 6.91 -4.05
N HIS A 350 -5.46 6.29 -3.08
CA HIS A 350 -6.89 6.44 -2.79
C HIS A 350 -7.06 7.19 -1.48
N ASP A 351 -8.12 7.99 -1.37
CA ASP A 351 -8.46 8.65 -0.12
C ASP A 351 -8.92 7.62 0.91
N THR A 352 -8.29 7.64 2.07
CA THR A 352 -8.67 6.76 3.18
C THR A 352 -9.98 7.23 3.80
N ILE A 353 -10.92 6.31 4.00
CA ILE A 353 -12.19 6.56 4.68
C ILE A 353 -11.92 6.77 6.17
N LYS A 354 -12.75 7.62 6.81
CA LYS A 354 -12.72 7.84 8.27
C LYS A 354 -13.12 6.56 9.01
N GLY A 355 -12.54 6.36 10.17
CA GLY A 355 -12.74 5.19 11.02
C GLY A 355 -11.57 4.20 10.97
N ILE A 356 -11.38 3.47 12.04
CA ILE A 356 -10.39 2.39 12.09
C ILE A 356 -10.94 1.21 11.28
N SER A 357 -10.33 0.94 10.13
CA SER A 357 -10.70 -0.20 9.28
C SER A 357 -10.13 -1.51 9.82
N LEU A 358 -10.63 -2.64 9.30
CA LEU A 358 -10.04 -3.96 9.57
C LEU A 358 -8.54 -4.00 9.26
N ASN A 359 -8.11 -3.39 8.16
CA ASN A 359 -6.69 -3.23 7.83
C ASN A 359 -5.90 -2.56 8.98
N ASN A 360 -6.39 -1.44 9.48
CA ASN A 360 -5.73 -0.73 10.58
C ASN A 360 -5.71 -1.56 11.86
N PHE A 361 -6.83 -2.19 12.19
CA PHE A 361 -6.94 -3.04 13.37
C PHE A 361 -5.96 -4.23 13.31
N LEU A 362 -5.85 -4.92 12.18
CA LEU A 362 -4.93 -6.06 12.04
C LEU A 362 -3.46 -5.64 12.17
N VAL A 363 -3.08 -4.48 11.65
CA VAL A 363 -1.74 -3.91 11.86
C VAL A 363 -1.50 -3.62 13.35
N MET A 364 -2.44 -2.97 14.01
CA MET A 364 -2.35 -2.71 15.46
C MET A 364 -2.27 -3.99 16.27
N ASN A 365 -3.05 -5.01 15.90
CA ASN A 365 -2.99 -6.32 16.54
C ASN A 365 -1.63 -7.00 16.36
N ASN A 366 -1.00 -6.87 15.19
CA ASN A 366 0.36 -7.35 14.96
C ASN A 366 1.38 -6.61 15.85
N TRP A 367 1.21 -5.31 16.03
CA TRP A 367 2.05 -4.53 16.94
C TRP A 367 1.91 -5.02 18.38
N PHE A 368 0.68 -5.27 18.88
CA PHE A 368 0.43 -5.81 20.22
C PHE A 368 1.11 -7.16 20.42
N ASN A 369 0.94 -8.09 19.48
CA ASN A 369 1.51 -9.43 19.58
C ASN A 369 3.05 -9.39 19.60
N ASN A 370 3.66 -8.47 18.84
CA ASN A 370 5.12 -8.33 18.75
C ASN A 370 5.73 -7.68 20.01
N GLN A 371 4.96 -6.88 20.75
CA GLN A 371 5.42 -6.24 21.99
C GLN A 371 5.31 -7.17 23.23
N LYS A 372 4.78 -8.39 23.08
CA LYS A 372 4.55 -9.33 24.20
C LYS A 372 3.77 -8.70 25.38
N ILE A 373 2.84 -7.80 25.09
CA ILE A 373 2.10 -7.03 26.10
C ILE A 373 0.90 -7.84 26.65
N PHE A 374 0.64 -9.02 26.10
CA PHE A 374 -0.38 -9.97 26.62
C PHE A 374 0.12 -11.41 26.56
#